data_7f3c77c2b40b58ba94300e84e62ca187
#
_entry.id   7f3c77c2b40b58ba94300e84e62ca187
#
_cell.length_a   1.000
_cell.length_b   1.000
_cell.length_c   1.000
_cell.angle_alpha   90.00
_cell.angle_beta   90.00
_cell.angle_gamma   90.00
#
_symmetry.space_group_name_H-M   'P 1'
#
loop_
_entity.id
_entity.type
_entity.pdbx_description
1 polymer ?
#
loop_
_entity_poly.entity_id
_entity_poly.type
_entity_poly.pdbx_seq_one_letter_code
_entity_poly.pdbx_strand_id
1 'polypeptide(L)'
;MSKVFTENEASYCKSKANPSIHFAGRFAAKEAIKKCILSSSTIDSLDFKDIEVLPKSNGAPIVTKINKIPYSDLQVSISHEKDYAIAMAMILL
;
A
#
# COMPACT_ATOMS: atom_id res chain seq x y z
N MET A 1 11.22 -15.07 0.90
CA MET A 1 10.38 -14.19 1.72
C MET A 1 10.49 -12.75 1.23
N SER A 2 9.38 -12.11 1.02
CA SER A 2 9.37 -10.73 0.52
C SER A 2 9.74 -9.74 1.63
N LYS A 3 10.50 -8.70 1.28
CA LYS A 3 10.76 -7.57 2.15
C LYS A 3 9.78 -6.43 1.94
N VAL A 4 8.89 -6.56 0.95
CA VAL A 4 7.97 -5.50 0.55
C VAL A 4 6.54 -5.82 0.96
N PHE A 5 6.09 -7.05 0.72
CA PHE A 5 4.69 -7.42 0.90
C PHE A 5 4.48 -8.23 2.17
N THR A 6 3.37 -7.96 2.87
CA THR A 6 2.94 -8.82 3.98
C THR A 6 2.39 -10.12 3.40
N GLU A 7 2.25 -11.14 4.27
CA GLU A 7 1.68 -12.41 3.83
C GLU A 7 0.26 -12.25 3.29
N ASN A 8 -0.53 -11.37 3.91
CA ASN A 8 -1.90 -11.11 3.45
C ASN A 8 -1.93 -10.47 2.09
N GLU A 9 -1.04 -9.51 1.84
CA GLU A 9 -0.92 -8.88 0.53
C GLU A 9 -0.52 -9.88 -0.53
N ALA A 10 0.47 -10.72 -0.24
CA ALA A 10 0.95 -11.73 -1.17
C ALA A 10 -0.14 -12.76 -1.49
N SER A 11 -0.85 -13.23 -0.47
CA SER A 11 -1.96 -14.16 -0.66
C SER A 11 -3.04 -13.58 -1.56
N TYR A 12 -3.42 -12.34 -1.31
CA TYR A 12 -4.43 -11.67 -2.12
C TYR A 12 -4.00 -11.58 -3.57
N CYS A 13 -2.77 -11.11 -3.82
CA CYS A 13 -2.28 -10.94 -5.19
C CYS A 13 -2.18 -12.26 -5.94
N LYS A 14 -1.69 -13.30 -5.26
CA LYS A 14 -1.54 -14.62 -5.87
C LYS A 14 -2.88 -15.26 -6.20
N SER A 15 -3.95 -14.86 -5.55
CA SER A 15 -5.29 -15.40 -5.81
C SER A 15 -5.92 -14.84 -7.08
N LYS A 16 -5.31 -13.86 -7.72
CA LYS A 16 -5.87 -13.19 -8.89
C LYS A 16 -5.38 -13.80 -10.18
N ALA A 17 -6.15 -13.59 -11.26
CA ALA A 17 -5.82 -14.13 -12.58
C ALA A 17 -4.49 -13.59 -13.11
N ASN A 18 -4.17 -12.34 -12.78
CA ASN A 18 -2.90 -11.73 -13.18
C ASN A 18 -2.22 -11.15 -11.93
N PRO A 19 -1.48 -11.97 -11.17
CA PRO A 19 -0.86 -11.52 -9.93
C PRO A 19 0.08 -10.33 -10.10
N SER A 20 0.82 -10.26 -11.20
CA SER A 20 1.80 -9.19 -11.42
C SER A 20 1.20 -7.81 -11.35
N ILE A 21 0.02 -7.60 -11.93
CA ILE A 21 -0.61 -6.29 -11.95
C ILE A 21 -1.06 -5.88 -10.54
N HIS A 22 -1.49 -6.85 -9.74
CA HIS A 22 -1.90 -6.60 -8.36
C HIS A 22 -0.70 -6.32 -7.47
N PHE A 23 0.40 -7.04 -7.64
CA PHE A 23 1.64 -6.73 -6.92
C PHE A 23 2.15 -5.34 -7.26
N ALA A 24 2.14 -4.97 -8.55
CA ALA A 24 2.57 -3.64 -8.97
C ALA A 24 1.71 -2.55 -8.32
N GLY A 25 0.39 -2.74 -8.29
CA GLY A 25 -0.52 -1.79 -7.65
C GLY A 25 -0.26 -1.65 -6.16
N ARG A 26 -0.06 -2.75 -5.47
CA ARG A 26 0.24 -2.73 -4.04
C ARG A 26 1.59 -2.07 -3.76
N PHE A 27 2.60 -2.36 -4.56
CA PHE A 27 3.90 -1.72 -4.40
C PHE A 27 3.80 -0.21 -4.58
N ALA A 28 3.12 0.25 -5.62
CA ALA A 28 2.95 1.67 -5.89
C ALA A 28 2.21 2.35 -4.73
N ALA A 29 1.16 1.73 -4.20
CA ALA A 29 0.41 2.26 -3.06
C ALA A 29 1.29 2.36 -1.82
N LYS A 30 2.04 1.33 -1.51
CA LYS A 30 2.92 1.31 -0.33
C LYS A 30 4.02 2.37 -0.45
N GLU A 31 4.58 2.54 -1.64
CA GLU A 31 5.59 3.56 -1.87
C GLU A 31 5.01 4.97 -1.70
N ALA A 32 3.82 5.22 -2.24
CA ALA A 32 3.16 6.51 -2.10
C ALA A 32 2.87 6.83 -0.63
N ILE A 33 2.37 5.85 0.12
CA ILE A 33 2.09 6.01 1.54
C ILE A 33 3.38 6.26 2.31
N LYS A 34 4.41 5.48 2.05
CA LYS A 34 5.71 5.62 2.70
C LYS A 34 6.28 7.01 2.49
N LYS A 35 6.26 7.51 1.27
CA LYS A 35 6.76 8.87 0.97
C LYS A 35 5.93 9.93 1.67
N CYS A 36 4.63 9.76 1.71
CA CYS A 36 3.74 10.70 2.38
C CYS A 36 4.06 10.79 3.87
N ILE A 37 4.25 9.65 4.53
CA ILE A 37 4.55 9.59 5.96
C ILE A 37 5.93 10.17 6.24
N LEU A 38 6.95 9.77 5.49
CA LEU A 38 8.31 10.26 5.71
C LEU A 38 8.42 11.75 5.45
N SER A 39 7.66 12.28 4.48
CA SER A 39 7.63 13.71 4.18
C SER A 39 7.02 14.53 5.31
N SER A 40 6.18 13.92 6.14
CA SER A 40 5.56 14.62 7.27
C SER A 40 6.52 14.84 8.44
N SER A 41 7.71 14.27 8.38
CA SER A 41 8.72 14.32 9.43
C SER A 41 8.29 13.70 10.75
N THR A 42 7.28 12.84 10.72
CA THR A 42 6.78 12.16 11.92
C THR A 42 7.74 11.08 12.39
N ILE A 43 8.35 10.36 11.47
CA ILE A 43 9.36 9.33 11.77
C ILE A 43 10.45 9.38 10.70
N ASP A 44 11.62 8.82 11.03
CA ASP A 44 12.79 8.83 10.15
C ASP A 44 12.83 7.66 9.18
N SER A 45 12.21 6.55 9.53
CA SER A 45 12.24 5.36 8.67
C SER A 45 10.96 4.56 8.83
N LEU A 46 10.62 3.85 7.74
CA LEU A 46 9.42 3.02 7.69
C LEU A 46 9.68 1.92 6.67
N ASP A 47 9.56 0.67 7.09
CA ASP A 47 9.72 -0.46 6.18
C ASP A 47 8.44 -0.69 5.40
N PHE A 48 8.55 -1.26 4.20
CA PHE A 48 7.38 -1.56 3.40
C PHE A 48 6.39 -2.48 4.14
N LYS A 49 6.88 -3.42 4.92
CA LYS A 49 6.00 -4.34 5.68
C LYS A 49 5.33 -3.69 6.88
N ASP A 50 5.74 -2.50 7.25
CA ASP A 50 5.03 -1.73 8.28
C ASP A 50 3.68 -1.20 7.77
N ILE A 51 3.47 -1.24 6.46
CA ILE A 51 2.26 -0.78 5.80
C ILE A 51 1.58 -1.97 5.13
N GLU A 52 0.27 -2.11 5.33
CA GLU A 52 -0.48 -3.14 4.63
C GLU A 52 -1.67 -2.53 3.91
N VAL A 53 -1.83 -2.87 2.63
CA VAL A 53 -2.92 -2.37 1.77
C VAL A 53 -3.66 -3.57 1.21
N LEU A 54 -4.94 -3.69 1.55
CA LEU A 54 -5.80 -4.79 1.11
C LEU A 54 -7.08 -4.23 0.52
N PRO A 55 -7.85 -5.01 -0.23
CA PRO A 55 -9.11 -4.52 -0.77
C PRO A 55 -10.21 -4.54 0.28
N LYS A 56 -11.12 -3.57 0.20
CA LYS A 56 -12.40 -3.64 0.90
C LYS A 56 -13.31 -4.64 0.18
N SER A 57 -14.50 -4.87 0.75
CA SER A 57 -15.49 -5.75 0.13
C SER A 57 -15.90 -5.33 -1.28
N ASN A 58 -15.83 -4.03 -1.58
CA ASN A 58 -16.12 -3.51 -2.92
C ASN A 58 -14.91 -3.47 -3.86
N GLY A 59 -13.76 -4.00 -3.41
CA GLY A 59 -12.55 -4.03 -4.22
C GLY A 59 -11.65 -2.81 -4.11
N ALA A 60 -12.12 -1.72 -3.50
CA ALA A 60 -11.31 -0.52 -3.34
C ALA A 60 -10.16 -0.76 -2.36
N PRO A 61 -8.98 -0.19 -2.59
CA PRO A 61 -7.86 -0.37 -1.67
C PRO A 61 -8.11 0.35 -0.35
N ILE A 62 -7.67 -0.28 0.74
CA ILE A 62 -7.73 0.32 2.07
C ILE A 62 -6.45 -0.02 2.81
N VAL A 63 -5.94 0.93 3.58
CA VAL A 63 -4.79 0.69 4.45
C VAL A 63 -5.29 0.00 5.70
N THR A 64 -4.90 -1.26 5.87
CA THR A 64 -5.37 -2.08 6.99
C THR A 64 -4.42 -1.99 8.19
N LYS A 65 -3.18 -1.57 7.98
CA LYS A 65 -2.19 -1.51 9.04
C LYS A 65 -1.08 -0.52 8.69
N ILE A 66 -0.72 0.31 9.66
CA ILE A 66 0.55 1.05 9.65
C ILE A 66 1.15 0.93 11.04
N ASN A 67 2.33 0.29 11.11
CA ASN A 67 3.07 0.20 12.35
C ASN A 67 3.80 1.51 12.62
N LYS A 68 4.17 1.75 13.86
CA LYS A 68 5.05 2.83 14.29
C LYS A 68 4.42 4.20 14.42
N ILE A 69 3.36 4.52 13.67
CA ILE A 69 2.73 5.84 13.78
C ILE A 69 1.21 5.74 13.89
N PRO A 70 0.58 6.64 14.66
CA PRO A 70 -0.86 6.84 14.58
C PRO A 70 -1.19 7.71 13.38
N TYR A 71 -2.40 7.55 12.84
CA TYR A 71 -2.89 8.42 11.77
C TYR A 71 -4.39 8.62 11.96
N SER A 72 -4.87 9.83 11.59
CA SER A 72 -6.29 10.17 11.72
C SER A 72 -7.08 9.73 10.52
N ASP A 73 -6.52 9.93 9.33
CA ASP A 73 -7.19 9.61 8.08
C ASP A 73 -6.11 9.35 7.03
N LEU A 74 -6.26 8.25 6.32
CA LEU A 74 -5.34 7.89 5.25
C LEU A 74 -6.16 7.33 4.10
N GLN A 75 -6.02 7.96 2.95
CA GLN A 75 -6.70 7.53 1.75
C GLN A 75 -5.67 7.14 0.70
N VAL A 76 -5.98 6.11 -0.05
CA VAL A 76 -5.12 5.65 -1.13
C VAL A 76 -5.99 5.27 -2.33
N SER A 77 -5.52 5.59 -3.52
CA SER A 77 -6.13 5.13 -4.76
C SER A 77 -5.06 4.54 -5.66
N ILE A 78 -5.45 3.54 -6.44
CA ILE A 78 -4.56 2.83 -7.34
C ILE A 78 -5.17 2.81 -8.73
N SER A 79 -4.37 3.13 -9.73
CA SER A 79 -4.77 3.05 -11.13
C SER A 79 -3.83 2.09 -11.85
N HIS A 80 -4.40 1.15 -12.60
CA HIS A 80 -3.62 0.15 -13.33
C HIS A 80 -3.72 0.41 -14.82
N GLU A 81 -2.58 0.27 -15.47
CA GLU A 81 -2.49 0.18 -16.92
C GLU A 81 -1.80 -1.13 -17.28
N LYS A 82 -1.78 -1.47 -18.56
CA LYS A 82 -1.19 -2.71 -19.03
C LYS A 82 0.27 -2.86 -18.60
N ASP A 83 1.02 -1.77 -18.62
CA ASP A 83 2.46 -1.80 -18.40
C ASP A 83 2.91 -1.13 -17.09
N TYR A 84 2.00 -0.48 -16.35
CA TYR A 84 2.38 0.20 -15.12
C TYR A 84 1.18 0.42 -14.20
N ALA A 85 1.49 0.75 -12.95
CA ALA A 85 0.52 1.13 -11.95
C ALA A 85 0.91 2.46 -11.34
N ILE A 86 -0.11 3.28 -11.01
CA ILE A 86 0.07 4.57 -10.36
C ILE A 86 -0.77 4.58 -9.10
N ALA A 87 -0.21 5.11 -8.01
CA ALA A 87 -0.95 5.25 -6.76
C ALA A 87 -0.76 6.64 -6.19
N MET A 88 -1.80 7.10 -5.48
CA MET A 88 -1.76 8.35 -4.73
C MET A 88 -2.17 8.07 -3.29
N ALA A 89 -1.54 8.76 -2.36
CA ALA A 89 -1.88 8.64 -0.94
C ALA A 89 -2.00 10.02 -0.33
N MET A 90 -2.92 10.14 0.63
CA MET A 90 -3.14 11.36 1.39
C MET A 90 -3.31 10.97 2.85
N ILE A 91 -2.61 11.64 3.75
CA ILE A 91 -2.68 11.35 5.18
C ILE A 91 -2.97 12.64 5.93
N LEU A 92 -3.85 12.51 6.91
CA LEU A 92 -4.14 13.57 7.88
C LEU A 92 -3.66 13.09 9.24
N LEU A 93 -2.71 13.79 9.79
CA LEU A 93 -2.09 13.45 11.08
C LEU A 93 -2.68 14.23 12.24
#